data_51f3eeacc5805be7c4465030925a6efd
#
_entry.id   51f3eeacc5805be7c4465030925a6efd
#
_cell.length_a   1.000
_cell.length_b   1.000
_cell.length_c   1.000
_cell.angle_alpha   90.00
_cell.angle_beta   90.00
_cell.angle_gamma   90.00
#
_symmetry.space_group_name_H-M   'P 1'
#
loop_
_entity.id
_entity.type
_entity.pdbx_description
1 polymer ?
#
loop_
_entity_poly.entity_id
_entity_poly.type
_entity_poly.pdbx_seq_one_letter_code
_entity_poly.pdbx_strand_id
1 'polypeptide(L)'
;MSKTIASGDPAAAAPESFSNAEIETLFLSAARDGQTDLVSEFLKAGINPDTRNDKGYTALILAAYNGHAETVRALLAGGADPNLQDAKGATALAGVAFKGDLPCARVLVDHGAGIDVPNFVGRTPLTFAVMFNRDPMVTFLLKHGANPDLRDGEGISARILATRQGNAALVSAMGRPATAQG
;
A
#
# COMPACT_ATOMS: atom_id res chain seq x y z
N MET A 1 -38.07 -44.33 -47.98
CA MET A 1 -38.07 -42.96 -47.46
C MET A 1 -37.23 -42.98 -46.17
N SER A 2 -35.92 -42.79 -46.31
CA SER A 2 -34.99 -42.75 -45.16
C SER A 2 -34.78 -41.32 -44.70
N LYS A 3 -35.07 -41.02 -43.44
CA LYS A 3 -34.85 -39.74 -42.82
C LYS A 3 -33.49 -39.82 -42.14
N THR A 4 -32.50 -39.14 -42.72
CA THR A 4 -31.18 -38.91 -42.11
C THR A 4 -31.35 -37.92 -40.99
N ILE A 5 -31.01 -38.32 -39.73
CA ILE A 5 -30.95 -37.42 -38.58
C ILE A 5 -29.50 -36.89 -38.56
N ALA A 6 -29.35 -35.59 -38.80
CA ALA A 6 -28.08 -34.93 -38.61
C ALA A 6 -27.82 -34.79 -37.12
N SER A 7 -26.79 -35.51 -36.62
CA SER A 7 -26.21 -35.29 -35.30
C SER A 7 -25.42 -33.99 -35.35
N GLY A 8 -25.99 -32.94 -34.80
CA GLY A 8 -25.25 -31.74 -34.47
C GLY A 8 -24.41 -32.03 -33.26
N ASP A 9 -23.10 -32.08 -33.47
CA ASP A 9 -22.10 -32.11 -32.41
C ASP A 9 -22.10 -30.71 -31.73
N PRO A 10 -22.46 -30.57 -30.45
CA PRO A 10 -22.22 -29.30 -29.77
C PRO A 10 -20.72 -29.25 -29.51
N ALA A 11 -19.99 -28.52 -30.37
CA ALA A 11 -18.64 -28.13 -30.11
C ALA A 11 -18.60 -27.49 -28.69
N ALA A 12 -18.10 -28.24 -27.74
CA ALA A 12 -17.79 -27.72 -26.41
C ALA A 12 -16.89 -26.52 -26.61
N ALA A 13 -17.43 -25.32 -26.39
CA ALA A 13 -16.63 -24.12 -26.34
C ALA A 13 -15.50 -24.38 -25.33
N ALA A 14 -14.28 -24.35 -25.81
CA ALA A 14 -13.13 -24.40 -24.90
C ALA A 14 -13.33 -23.30 -23.85
N PRO A 15 -13.02 -23.55 -22.56
CA PRO A 15 -13.17 -22.53 -21.55
C PRO A 15 -12.40 -21.29 -22.00
N GLU A 16 -13.10 -20.15 -22.05
CA GLU A 16 -12.49 -18.88 -22.42
C GLU A 16 -11.30 -18.66 -21.50
N SER A 17 -10.11 -18.69 -22.08
CA SER A 17 -8.89 -18.38 -21.32
C SER A 17 -8.90 -16.88 -21.02
N PHE A 18 -8.83 -16.51 -19.74
CA PHE A 18 -8.68 -15.13 -19.34
C PHE A 18 -7.46 -14.49 -20.00
N SER A 19 -7.61 -13.28 -20.50
CA SER A 19 -6.50 -12.46 -20.95
C SER A 19 -5.59 -12.07 -19.77
N ASN A 20 -4.33 -11.75 -20.03
CA ASN A 20 -3.42 -11.29 -18.98
C ASN A 20 -3.98 -10.06 -18.22
N ALA A 21 -4.64 -9.12 -18.92
CA ALA A 21 -5.25 -7.95 -18.30
C ALA A 21 -6.41 -8.30 -17.34
N GLU A 22 -7.22 -9.32 -17.69
CA GLU A 22 -8.27 -9.82 -16.78
C GLU A 22 -7.69 -10.49 -15.56
N ILE A 23 -6.63 -11.30 -15.72
CA ILE A 23 -5.92 -11.94 -14.63
C ILE A 23 -5.32 -10.90 -13.67
N GLU A 24 -4.66 -9.86 -14.20
CA GLU A 24 -4.12 -8.76 -13.41
C GLU A 24 -5.21 -8.00 -12.65
N THR A 25 -6.35 -7.76 -13.27
CA THR A 25 -7.51 -7.12 -12.64
C THR A 25 -8.06 -7.96 -11.50
N LEU A 26 -8.18 -9.28 -11.69
CA LEU A 26 -8.61 -10.21 -10.65
C LEU A 26 -7.63 -10.26 -9.48
N PHE A 27 -6.32 -10.30 -9.76
CA PHE A 27 -5.27 -10.25 -8.74
C PHE A 27 -5.36 -8.98 -7.88
N LEU A 28 -5.46 -7.82 -8.51
CA LEU A 28 -5.61 -6.54 -7.81
C LEU A 28 -6.90 -6.47 -6.98
N SER A 29 -8.00 -7.02 -7.51
CA SER A 29 -9.26 -7.10 -6.77
C SER A 29 -9.16 -8.04 -5.58
N ALA A 30 -8.55 -9.22 -5.75
CA ALA A 30 -8.31 -10.17 -4.65
C ALA A 30 -7.49 -9.54 -3.52
N ALA A 31 -6.46 -8.78 -3.87
CA ALA A 31 -5.63 -8.05 -2.90
C ALA A 31 -6.43 -6.96 -2.16
N ARG A 32 -7.24 -6.16 -2.90
CA ARG A 32 -8.11 -5.14 -2.31
C ARG A 32 -9.11 -5.71 -1.33
N ASP A 33 -9.64 -6.90 -1.63
CA ASP A 33 -10.72 -7.54 -0.87
C ASP A 33 -10.16 -8.50 0.22
N GLY A 34 -8.82 -8.60 0.36
CA GLY A 34 -8.16 -9.37 1.40
C GLY A 34 -8.23 -10.88 1.19
N GLN A 35 -8.42 -11.36 -0.05
CA GLN A 35 -8.49 -12.77 -0.41
C GLN A 35 -7.08 -13.38 -0.45
N THR A 36 -6.46 -13.58 0.71
CA THR A 36 -5.05 -13.95 0.85
C THR A 36 -4.69 -15.25 0.13
N ASP A 37 -5.55 -16.27 0.21
CA ASP A 37 -5.30 -17.56 -0.46
C ASP A 37 -5.27 -17.38 -1.97
N LEU A 38 -6.24 -16.63 -2.53
CA LEU A 38 -6.30 -16.36 -3.96
C LEU A 38 -5.10 -15.54 -4.43
N VAL A 39 -4.69 -14.51 -3.66
CA VAL A 39 -3.47 -13.75 -3.94
C VAL A 39 -2.25 -14.66 -3.97
N SER A 40 -2.14 -15.59 -3.01
CA SER A 40 -1.04 -16.54 -2.95
C SER A 40 -1.01 -17.50 -4.15
N GLU A 41 -2.16 -17.94 -4.64
CA GLU A 41 -2.25 -18.78 -5.85
C GLU A 41 -1.82 -18.00 -7.11
N PHE A 42 -2.21 -16.74 -7.25
CA PHE A 42 -1.73 -15.89 -8.34
C PHE A 42 -0.21 -15.72 -8.32
N LEU A 43 0.37 -15.47 -7.13
CA LEU A 43 1.83 -15.33 -6.98
C LEU A 43 2.56 -16.63 -7.33
N LYS A 44 2.05 -17.80 -6.92
CA LYS A 44 2.59 -19.11 -7.30
C LYS A 44 2.48 -19.38 -8.80
N ALA A 45 1.43 -18.86 -9.45
CA ALA A 45 1.25 -18.94 -10.89
C ALA A 45 2.17 -17.99 -11.67
N GLY A 46 2.98 -17.16 -10.98
CA GLY A 46 3.99 -16.30 -11.59
C GLY A 46 3.49 -14.91 -12.01
N ILE A 47 2.34 -14.46 -11.46
CA ILE A 47 1.93 -13.07 -11.70
C ILE A 47 2.97 -12.10 -11.10
N ASN A 48 3.22 -11.00 -11.79
CA ASN A 48 4.10 -9.95 -11.26
C ASN A 48 3.43 -9.31 -10.02
N PRO A 49 4.03 -9.42 -8.81
CA PRO A 49 3.46 -8.85 -7.58
C PRO A 49 3.30 -7.33 -7.64
N ASP A 50 4.07 -6.66 -8.52
CA ASP A 50 4.10 -5.21 -8.67
C ASP A 50 3.20 -4.69 -9.80
N THR A 51 2.33 -5.54 -10.34
CA THR A 51 1.28 -5.15 -11.29
C THR A 51 0.48 -3.97 -10.75
N ARG A 52 0.15 -3.02 -11.64
CA ARG A 52 -0.52 -1.75 -11.31
C ARG A 52 -1.79 -1.56 -12.12
N ASN A 53 -2.79 -0.95 -11.50
CA ASN A 53 -3.93 -0.42 -12.25
C ASN A 53 -3.64 0.99 -12.84
N ASP A 54 -4.62 1.55 -13.56
CA ASP A 54 -4.52 2.88 -14.18
C ASP A 54 -4.24 4.03 -13.21
N LYS A 55 -4.50 3.84 -11.90
CA LYS A 55 -4.20 4.80 -10.84
C LYS A 55 -2.83 4.59 -10.21
N GLY A 56 -2.05 3.65 -10.73
CA GLY A 56 -0.74 3.27 -10.20
C GLY A 56 -0.80 2.43 -8.93
N TYR A 57 -1.98 1.98 -8.48
CA TYR A 57 -2.08 1.16 -7.28
C TYR A 57 -1.58 -0.27 -7.57
N THR A 58 -0.61 -0.72 -6.77
CA THR A 58 -0.19 -2.12 -6.72
C THR A 58 -1.12 -2.93 -5.82
N ALA A 59 -1.05 -4.28 -5.93
CA ALA A 59 -1.74 -5.17 -5.01
C ALA A 59 -1.41 -4.87 -3.54
N LEU A 60 -0.14 -4.54 -3.24
CA LEU A 60 0.32 -4.18 -1.90
C LEU A 60 -0.32 -2.89 -1.38
N ILE A 61 -0.39 -1.83 -2.20
CA ILE A 61 -1.05 -0.58 -1.83
C ILE A 61 -2.53 -0.83 -1.53
N LEU A 62 -3.21 -1.61 -2.39
CA LEU A 62 -4.64 -1.92 -2.21
C LEU A 62 -4.90 -2.72 -0.94
N ALA A 63 -4.15 -3.80 -0.70
CA ALA A 63 -4.29 -4.63 0.49
C ALA A 63 -4.01 -3.82 1.77
N ALA A 64 -2.93 -3.05 1.78
CA ALA A 64 -2.54 -2.23 2.92
C ALA A 64 -3.56 -1.14 3.25
N TYR A 65 -4.06 -0.40 2.24
CA TYR A 65 -5.05 0.66 2.43
C TYR A 65 -6.39 0.12 2.96
N ASN A 66 -6.72 -1.15 2.68
CA ASN A 66 -7.93 -1.80 3.16
C ASN A 66 -7.73 -2.61 4.46
N GLY A 67 -6.52 -2.60 5.04
CA GLY A 67 -6.28 -3.17 6.37
C GLY A 67 -6.07 -4.70 6.37
N HIS A 68 -5.71 -5.28 5.24
CA HIS A 68 -5.54 -6.73 5.09
C HIS A 68 -4.09 -7.17 5.39
N ALA A 69 -3.69 -7.13 6.66
CA ALA A 69 -2.31 -7.37 7.09
C ALA A 69 -1.74 -8.74 6.63
N GLU A 70 -2.56 -9.81 6.61
CA GLU A 70 -2.12 -11.13 6.13
C GLU A 70 -1.88 -11.12 4.61
N THR A 71 -2.73 -10.44 3.84
CA THR A 71 -2.53 -10.27 2.39
C THR A 71 -1.28 -9.43 2.10
N VAL A 72 -1.05 -8.37 2.90
CA VAL A 72 0.19 -7.56 2.83
C VAL A 72 1.40 -8.45 3.06
N ARG A 73 1.38 -9.33 4.07
CA ARG A 73 2.46 -10.29 4.36
C ARG A 73 2.69 -11.25 3.19
N ALA A 74 1.62 -11.82 2.63
CA ALA A 74 1.70 -12.74 1.50
C ALA A 74 2.31 -12.07 0.26
N LEU A 75 1.91 -10.84 -0.04
CA LEU A 75 2.44 -10.05 -1.17
C LEU A 75 3.93 -9.75 -1.00
N LEU A 76 4.36 -9.32 0.18
CA LEU A 76 5.77 -9.04 0.49
C LEU A 76 6.61 -10.33 0.44
N ALA A 77 6.11 -11.42 0.98
CA ALA A 77 6.76 -12.75 0.85
C ALA A 77 6.84 -13.22 -0.61
N GLY A 78 5.89 -12.82 -1.45
CA GLY A 78 5.86 -13.06 -2.89
C GLY A 78 6.71 -12.11 -3.72
N GLY A 79 7.49 -11.20 -3.07
CA GLY A 79 8.44 -10.32 -3.74
C GLY A 79 7.89 -8.95 -4.14
N ALA A 80 6.73 -8.52 -3.63
CA ALA A 80 6.23 -7.17 -3.84
C ALA A 80 7.20 -6.12 -3.26
N ASP A 81 7.49 -5.06 -4.01
CA ASP A 81 8.31 -3.95 -3.53
C ASP A 81 7.48 -3.01 -2.63
N PRO A 82 7.82 -2.88 -1.32
CA PRO A 82 7.09 -2.03 -0.38
C PRO A 82 7.21 -0.53 -0.67
N ASN A 83 8.15 -0.12 -1.52
CA ASN A 83 8.47 1.27 -1.79
C ASN A 83 7.86 1.82 -3.08
N LEU A 84 7.09 1.01 -3.79
CA LEU A 84 6.41 1.48 -4.99
C LEU A 84 5.35 2.53 -4.64
N GLN A 85 5.30 3.55 -5.49
CA GLN A 85 4.42 4.71 -5.32
C GLN A 85 3.27 4.65 -6.33
N ASP A 86 2.09 5.11 -5.91
CA ASP A 86 0.93 5.31 -6.79
C ASP A 86 1.10 6.58 -7.68
N ALA A 87 0.06 6.91 -8.46
CA ALA A 87 0.06 8.09 -9.33
C ALA A 87 0.18 9.44 -8.57
N LYS A 88 0.05 9.45 -7.24
CA LYS A 88 0.25 10.63 -6.38
C LYS A 88 1.58 10.59 -5.61
N GLY A 89 2.38 9.57 -5.83
CA GLY A 89 3.63 9.33 -5.11
C GLY A 89 3.45 8.69 -3.73
N ALA A 90 2.25 8.22 -3.37
CA ALA A 90 2.02 7.60 -2.08
C ALA A 90 2.44 6.12 -2.09
N THR A 91 3.21 5.71 -1.07
CA THR A 91 3.55 4.31 -0.80
C THR A 91 2.44 3.62 0.01
N ALA A 92 2.50 2.30 0.12
CA ALA A 92 1.63 1.54 1.02
C ALA A 92 1.71 2.06 2.46
N LEU A 93 2.92 2.38 2.95
CA LEU A 93 3.12 2.92 4.30
C LEU A 93 2.46 4.30 4.49
N ALA A 94 2.48 5.16 3.48
CA ALA A 94 1.76 6.44 3.53
C ALA A 94 0.24 6.24 3.65
N GLY A 95 -0.32 5.28 2.93
CA GLY A 95 -1.74 4.93 2.99
C GLY A 95 -2.16 4.41 4.36
N VAL A 96 -1.39 3.51 4.98
CA VAL A 96 -1.70 2.98 6.32
C VAL A 96 -1.46 4.03 7.41
N ALA A 97 -0.51 4.95 7.22
CA ALA A 97 -0.29 6.06 8.14
C ALA A 97 -1.48 7.03 8.18
N PHE A 98 -2.04 7.33 7.01
CA PHE A 98 -3.30 8.08 6.90
C PHE A 98 -4.46 7.40 7.67
N LYS A 99 -4.59 6.08 7.53
CA LYS A 99 -5.65 5.29 8.20
C LYS A 99 -5.39 5.08 9.69
N GLY A 100 -4.12 5.04 10.10
CA GLY A 100 -3.72 4.67 11.46
C GLY A 100 -3.65 3.15 11.69
N ASP A 101 -3.51 2.36 10.61
CA ASP A 101 -3.49 0.89 10.66
C ASP A 101 -2.11 0.38 11.09
N LEU A 102 -1.94 0.15 12.39
CA LEU A 102 -0.69 -0.36 12.95
C LEU A 102 -0.35 -1.81 12.55
N PRO A 103 -1.30 -2.76 12.46
CA PRO A 103 -1.01 -4.10 11.96
C PRO A 103 -0.33 -4.09 10.59
N CYS A 104 -0.90 -3.40 9.61
CA CYS A 104 -0.29 -3.27 8.28
C CYS A 104 1.04 -2.51 8.31
N ALA A 105 1.14 -1.43 9.11
CA ALA A 105 2.37 -0.65 9.22
C ALA A 105 3.55 -1.49 9.74
N ARG A 106 3.32 -2.35 10.75
CA ARG A 106 4.34 -3.26 11.28
C ARG A 106 4.84 -4.19 10.18
N VAL A 107 3.94 -4.86 9.48
CA VAL A 107 4.31 -5.80 8.41
C VAL A 107 5.13 -5.10 7.33
N LEU A 108 4.72 -3.89 6.90
CA LEU A 108 5.42 -3.12 5.88
C LEU A 108 6.84 -2.74 6.34
N VAL A 109 6.99 -2.21 7.56
CA VAL A 109 8.30 -1.77 8.08
C VAL A 109 9.22 -2.96 8.33
N ASP A 110 8.72 -4.08 8.85
CA ASP A 110 9.48 -5.31 9.04
C ASP A 110 10.01 -5.90 7.71
N HIS A 111 9.39 -5.56 6.57
CA HIS A 111 9.80 -5.96 5.22
C HIS A 111 10.47 -4.83 4.41
N GLY A 112 10.99 -3.82 5.08
CA GLY A 112 11.84 -2.81 4.44
C GLY A 112 11.12 -1.65 3.77
N ALA A 113 9.85 -1.38 4.13
CA ALA A 113 9.19 -0.15 3.71
C ALA A 113 9.97 1.08 4.20
N GLY A 114 10.29 1.99 3.29
CA GLY A 114 10.99 3.23 3.61
C GLY A 114 10.12 4.14 4.48
N ILE A 115 10.65 4.48 5.67
CA ILE A 115 9.89 5.18 6.70
C ILE A 115 9.55 6.61 6.33
N ASP A 116 10.41 7.26 5.54
CA ASP A 116 10.33 8.68 5.18
C ASP A 116 10.14 8.91 3.67
N VAL A 117 9.68 7.91 2.91
CA VAL A 117 9.43 8.09 1.47
C VAL A 117 8.32 9.11 1.27
N PRO A 118 8.62 10.30 0.67
CA PRO A 118 7.62 11.35 0.49
C PRO A 118 6.75 11.05 -0.74
N ASN A 119 5.53 11.54 -0.72
CA ASN A 119 4.73 11.61 -1.94
C ASN A 119 5.17 12.77 -2.85
N PHE A 120 4.53 12.95 -4.02
CA PHE A 120 4.95 13.98 -5.00
C PHE A 120 4.78 15.43 -4.54
N VAL A 121 4.07 15.68 -3.43
CA VAL A 121 4.04 17.00 -2.80
C VAL A 121 4.96 17.10 -1.57
N GLY A 122 5.81 16.09 -1.33
CA GLY A 122 6.80 16.08 -0.27
C GLY A 122 6.30 15.58 1.09
N ARG A 123 5.07 15.08 1.20
CA ARG A 123 4.51 14.59 2.47
C ARG A 123 4.93 13.16 2.76
N THR A 124 5.52 12.95 3.93
CA THR A 124 5.94 11.63 4.43
C THR A 124 4.79 10.89 5.13
N PRO A 125 4.92 9.57 5.39
CA PRO A 125 3.97 8.84 6.24
C PRO A 125 3.73 9.50 7.59
N LEU A 126 4.78 10.04 8.24
CA LEU A 126 4.65 10.77 9.51
C LEU A 126 3.80 12.04 9.36
N THR A 127 3.97 12.78 8.28
CA THR A 127 3.14 13.96 7.98
C THR A 127 1.66 13.59 7.90
N PHE A 128 1.31 12.48 7.21
CA PHE A 128 -0.07 11.99 7.14
C PHE A 128 -0.60 11.57 8.51
N ALA A 129 0.19 10.84 9.31
CA ALA A 129 -0.23 10.41 10.64
C ALA A 129 -0.59 11.60 11.54
N VAL A 130 0.22 12.68 11.51
CA VAL A 130 -0.05 13.90 12.28
C VAL A 130 -1.27 14.65 11.73
N MET A 131 -1.36 14.83 10.40
CA MET A 131 -2.51 15.51 9.75
C MET A 131 -3.86 14.91 10.15
N PHE A 132 -3.91 13.59 10.30
CA PHE A 132 -5.14 12.85 10.57
C PHE A 132 -5.28 12.38 12.03
N ASN A 133 -4.47 12.96 12.94
CA ASN A 133 -4.51 12.69 14.38
C ASN A 133 -4.39 11.18 14.72
N ARG A 134 -3.44 10.50 14.07
CA ARG A 134 -3.14 9.09 14.30
C ARG A 134 -2.01 8.92 15.31
N ASP A 135 -2.20 9.39 16.54
CA ASP A 135 -1.16 9.46 17.56
C ASP A 135 -0.41 8.13 17.80
N PRO A 136 -1.08 6.95 17.86
CA PRO A 136 -0.37 5.68 17.96
C PRO A 136 0.54 5.41 16.74
N MET A 137 0.12 5.82 15.53
CA MET A 137 0.91 5.70 14.32
C MET A 137 2.09 6.68 14.33
N VAL A 138 1.89 7.90 14.81
CA VAL A 138 2.99 8.88 14.99
C VAL A 138 4.05 8.29 15.91
N THR A 139 3.65 7.74 17.06
CA THR A 139 4.57 7.10 18.01
C THR A 139 5.31 5.92 17.37
N PHE A 140 4.60 5.10 16.61
CA PHE A 140 5.20 3.97 15.89
C PHE A 140 6.25 4.43 14.88
N LEU A 141 5.92 5.39 14.01
CA LEU A 141 6.83 5.89 12.98
C LEU A 141 8.08 6.56 13.57
N LEU A 142 7.91 7.39 14.62
CA LEU A 142 9.04 8.02 15.34
C LEU A 142 9.97 6.97 15.95
N LYS A 143 9.42 5.90 16.54
CA LYS A 143 10.20 4.78 17.11
C LYS A 143 11.03 4.06 16.03
N HIS A 144 10.56 4.05 14.78
CA HIS A 144 11.27 3.46 13.64
C HIS A 144 12.11 4.48 12.86
N GLY A 145 12.40 5.64 13.45
CA GLY A 145 13.36 6.60 12.92
C GLY A 145 12.79 7.63 11.93
N ALA A 146 11.46 7.79 11.86
CA ALA A 146 10.86 8.83 11.02
C ALA A 146 11.36 10.22 11.42
N ASN A 147 11.75 11.02 10.43
CA ASN A 147 12.24 12.37 10.64
C ASN A 147 11.08 13.39 10.67
N PRO A 148 10.76 14.01 11.82
CA PRO A 148 9.64 14.93 11.96
C PRO A 148 9.87 16.29 11.32
N ASP A 149 11.08 16.57 10.84
CA ASP A 149 11.46 17.88 10.34
C ASP A 149 11.54 17.95 8.79
N LEU A 150 11.27 16.84 8.11
CA LEU A 150 11.15 16.82 6.65
C LEU A 150 9.97 17.69 6.21
N ARG A 151 10.26 18.64 5.30
CA ARG A 151 9.30 19.61 4.82
C ARG A 151 8.70 19.19 3.49
N ASP A 152 7.40 19.39 3.35
CA ASP A 152 6.70 19.25 2.07
C ASP A 152 6.93 20.47 1.14
N GLY A 153 6.30 20.47 -0.03
CA GLY A 153 6.39 21.54 -1.01
C GLY A 153 5.87 22.90 -0.52
N GLU A 154 5.11 22.94 0.57
CA GLU A 154 4.62 24.16 1.24
C GLU A 154 5.50 24.55 2.43
N GLY A 155 6.61 23.87 2.66
CA GLY A 155 7.53 24.09 3.78
C GLY A 155 7.00 23.58 5.12
N ILE A 156 5.97 22.73 5.11
CA ILE A 156 5.31 22.19 6.31
C ILE A 156 5.91 20.84 6.66
N SER A 157 6.34 20.67 7.93
CA SER A 157 6.78 19.39 8.47
C SER A 157 5.77 18.81 9.47
N ALA A 158 5.94 17.52 9.81
CA ALA A 158 5.13 16.87 10.85
C ALA A 158 5.18 17.65 12.19
N ARG A 159 6.37 18.15 12.57
CA ARG A 159 6.55 18.96 13.79
C ARG A 159 5.77 20.27 13.72
N ILE A 160 5.84 21.00 12.58
CA ILE A 160 5.09 22.24 12.38
C ILE A 160 3.59 21.97 12.50
N LEU A 161 3.09 20.89 11.92
CA LEU A 161 1.68 20.50 12.03
C LEU A 161 1.27 20.23 13.48
N ALA A 162 2.03 19.39 14.21
CA ALA A 162 1.76 19.09 15.62
C ALA A 162 1.76 20.36 16.48
N THR A 163 2.69 21.30 16.21
CA THR A 163 2.74 22.59 16.90
C THR A 163 1.50 23.43 16.61
N ARG A 164 1.07 23.52 15.34
CA ARG A 164 -0.15 24.25 14.95
C ARG A 164 -1.43 23.65 15.54
N GLN A 165 -1.46 22.33 15.72
CA GLN A 165 -2.56 21.63 16.38
C GLN A 165 -2.55 21.81 17.91
N GLY A 166 -1.51 22.43 18.48
CA GLY A 166 -1.36 22.58 19.94
C GLY A 166 -1.06 21.24 20.65
N ASN A 167 -0.65 20.19 19.91
CA ASN A 167 -0.37 18.89 20.49
C ASN A 167 1.05 18.84 21.09
N ALA A 168 1.20 19.42 22.28
CA ALA A 168 2.47 19.49 22.98
C ALA A 168 3.08 18.11 23.27
N ALA A 169 2.25 17.08 23.49
CA ALA A 169 2.70 15.72 23.71
C ALA A 169 3.40 15.14 22.47
N LEU A 170 2.82 15.30 21.28
CA LEU A 170 3.46 14.88 20.03
C LEU A 170 4.73 15.68 19.75
N VAL A 171 4.72 16.99 19.94
CA VAL A 171 5.93 17.81 19.76
C VAL A 171 7.05 17.36 20.68
N SER A 172 6.73 17.04 21.93
CA SER A 172 7.71 16.48 22.89
C SER A 172 8.24 15.10 22.43
N ALA A 173 7.38 14.24 21.96
CA ALA A 173 7.75 12.91 21.45
C ALA A 173 8.67 12.97 20.22
N MET A 174 8.59 14.02 19.42
CA MET A 174 9.48 14.27 18.27
C MET A 174 10.90 14.69 18.66
N GLY A 175 11.17 14.93 19.95
CA GLY A 175 12.48 15.35 20.45
C GLY A 175 12.87 16.78 20.00
N ARG A 176 14.13 17.15 20.23
CA ARG A 176 14.66 18.44 19.76
C ARG A 176 14.83 18.41 18.25
N PRO A 177 14.55 19.52 17.54
CA PRO A 177 14.88 19.63 16.11
C PRO A 177 16.37 19.33 15.91
N ALA A 178 16.69 18.62 14.83
CA ALA A 178 18.09 18.55 14.38
C ALA A 178 18.54 19.99 14.12
N THR A 179 19.44 20.51 14.95
CA THR A 179 20.06 21.82 14.70
C THR A 179 20.74 21.73 13.32
N ALA A 180 20.33 22.60 12.40
CA ALA A 180 21.09 22.79 11.17
C ALA A 180 22.54 23.04 11.55
N GLN A 181 23.40 22.04 11.33
CA GLN A 181 24.83 22.26 11.40
C GLN A 181 25.17 23.14 10.23
N GLY A 182 25.60 24.36 10.54
CA GLY A 182 26.03 25.38 9.61
C GLY A 182 27.26 25.01 8.78
#